data_4dae3f1b0920cc8c34ac94df7a170de9
#
_entry.id   4dae3f1b0920cc8c34ac94df7a170de9
#
_cell.length_a   1.000
_cell.length_b   1.000
_cell.length_c   1.000
_cell.angle_alpha   90.00
_cell.angle_beta   90.00
_cell.angle_gamma   90.00
#
_symmetry.space_group_name_H-M   'P 1'
#
loop_
_entity.id
_entity.type
_entity.pdbx_description
1 polymer ?
#
loop_
_entity_poly.entity_id
_entity_poly.type
_entity_poly.pdbx_seq_one_letter_code
_entity_poly.pdbx_strand_id
1 'polypeptide(L)'
;IYTVWEHLLRSLDYAAKKNYSLEVKLASLFHDIGKPKTKRGKGINATFYNHEIEGTKMVSRILNRLKFPKDQSEKIIKLVRYHGFVYDPEITTDASIRRLLLKIGKENIEELAQVREADRIGSGCPKARPFRLRHFLFKVEKVLKETEGQQPSLKMLKVNGNDIMKILKIEAGPKIGAILNILLE
;
A
#
# COMPACT_ATOMS: atom_id res chain seq x y z
N ILE A 1 -19.05 7.10 -16.99
CA ILE A 1 -17.63 7.26 -16.55
C ILE A 1 -17.59 8.55 -15.75
N TYR A 2 -17.18 8.47 -14.48
CA TYR A 2 -17.07 9.63 -13.60
C TYR A 2 -15.77 10.39 -13.88
N THR A 3 -15.78 11.69 -13.63
CA THR A 3 -14.53 12.48 -13.51
C THR A 3 -13.74 12.00 -12.28
N VAL A 4 -12.43 12.30 -12.24
CA VAL A 4 -11.61 11.98 -11.04
C VAL A 4 -12.21 12.63 -9.79
N TRP A 5 -12.70 13.86 -9.91
CA TRP A 5 -13.33 14.59 -8.80
C TRP A 5 -14.58 13.89 -8.28
N GLU A 6 -15.52 13.54 -9.16
CA GLU A 6 -16.74 12.81 -8.78
C GLU A 6 -16.43 11.47 -8.14
N HIS A 7 -15.43 10.74 -8.68
CA HIS A 7 -14.96 9.48 -8.12
C HIS A 7 -14.44 9.65 -6.68
N LEU A 8 -13.59 10.65 -6.44
CA LEU A 8 -13.05 10.95 -5.12
C LEU A 8 -14.13 11.30 -4.10
N LEU A 9 -15.11 12.14 -4.49
CA LEU A 9 -16.26 12.49 -3.63
C LEU A 9 -17.12 11.28 -3.30
N ARG A 10 -17.37 10.39 -4.26
CA ARG A 10 -18.15 9.16 -4.04
C ARG A 10 -17.41 8.20 -3.11
N SER A 11 -16.08 8.09 -3.24
CA SER A 11 -15.24 7.28 -2.36
C SER A 11 -15.26 7.82 -0.92
N LEU A 12 -15.19 9.15 -0.76
CA LEU A 12 -15.34 9.82 0.53
C LEU A 12 -16.74 9.59 1.14
N ASP A 13 -17.81 9.77 0.35
CA ASP A 13 -19.19 9.58 0.80
C ASP A 13 -19.42 8.15 1.31
N TYR A 14 -18.89 7.17 0.58
CA TYR A 14 -18.94 5.78 1.02
C TYR A 14 -18.21 5.56 2.34
N ALA A 15 -16.97 6.05 2.46
CA ALA A 15 -16.18 5.93 3.69
C ALA A 15 -16.86 6.64 4.88
N ALA A 16 -17.53 7.77 4.63
CA ALA A 16 -18.31 8.49 5.62
C ALA A 16 -19.54 7.71 6.10
N LYS A 17 -20.32 7.14 5.17
CA LYS A 17 -21.49 6.29 5.46
C LYS A 17 -21.13 5.04 6.24
N LYS A 18 -19.93 4.52 6.06
CA LYS A 18 -19.38 3.37 6.80
C LYS A 18 -18.79 3.74 8.17
N ASN A 19 -18.79 5.01 8.54
CA ASN A 19 -18.15 5.51 9.75
C ASN A 19 -16.68 5.11 9.90
N TYR A 20 -15.94 5.03 8.79
CA TYR A 20 -14.50 4.78 8.82
C TYR A 20 -13.75 5.93 9.50
N SER A 21 -12.49 5.68 9.90
CA SER A 21 -11.64 6.68 10.55
C SER A 21 -11.45 7.94 9.68
N LEU A 22 -11.07 9.04 10.29
CA LEU A 22 -10.76 10.28 9.57
C LEU A 22 -9.68 10.06 8.53
N GLU A 23 -8.66 9.27 8.87
CA GLU A 23 -7.55 8.92 8.00
C GLU A 23 -8.00 8.17 6.76
N VAL A 24 -8.91 7.21 6.91
CA VAL A 24 -9.51 6.47 5.79
C VAL A 24 -10.37 7.38 4.92
N LYS A 25 -11.18 8.27 5.53
CA LYS A 25 -11.99 9.25 4.80
C LYS A 25 -11.12 10.18 3.96
N LEU A 26 -10.05 10.73 4.56
CA LEU A 26 -9.12 11.61 3.84
C LEU A 26 -8.31 10.85 2.79
N ALA A 27 -7.86 9.63 3.09
CA ALA A 27 -7.20 8.80 2.10
C ALA A 27 -8.14 8.48 0.92
N SER A 28 -9.41 8.20 1.18
CA SER A 28 -10.43 7.97 0.14
C SER A 28 -10.70 9.21 -0.71
N LEU A 29 -10.65 10.42 -0.11
CA LEU A 29 -10.76 11.68 -0.84
C LEU A 29 -9.54 11.97 -1.71
N PHE A 30 -8.35 11.50 -1.34
CA PHE A 30 -7.09 11.91 -1.96
C PHE A 30 -6.39 10.81 -2.77
N HIS A 31 -6.85 9.55 -2.73
CA HIS A 31 -6.11 8.43 -3.31
C HIS A 31 -5.70 8.64 -4.77
N ASP A 32 -6.58 9.24 -5.55
CA ASP A 32 -6.43 9.46 -6.99
C ASP A 32 -6.09 10.90 -7.40
N ILE A 33 -5.77 11.78 -6.45
CA ILE A 33 -5.50 13.21 -6.70
C ILE A 33 -4.33 13.43 -7.67
N GLY A 34 -3.43 12.47 -7.81
CA GLY A 34 -2.32 12.50 -8.75
C GLY A 34 -2.68 12.20 -10.21
N LYS A 35 -3.86 11.61 -10.48
CA LYS A 35 -4.26 11.19 -11.84
C LYS A 35 -4.28 12.32 -12.87
N PRO A 36 -4.81 13.53 -12.59
CA PRO A 36 -4.80 14.61 -13.58
C PRO A 36 -3.38 14.99 -14.04
N LYS A 37 -2.40 15.00 -13.09
CA LYS A 37 -1.01 15.35 -13.37
C LYS A 37 -0.26 14.28 -14.15
N THR A 38 -0.63 13.02 -13.96
CA THR A 38 0.09 11.88 -14.57
C THR A 38 -0.59 11.33 -15.82
N LYS A 39 -1.73 11.92 -16.21
CA LYS A 39 -2.50 11.47 -17.36
C LYS A 39 -1.66 11.51 -18.63
N ARG A 40 -1.63 10.39 -19.35
CA ARG A 40 -1.08 10.27 -20.70
C ARG A 40 -2.11 9.64 -21.63
N GLY A 41 -2.14 10.10 -22.87
CA GLY A 41 -3.15 9.64 -23.85
C GLY A 41 -4.54 10.27 -23.65
N LYS A 42 -5.49 9.84 -24.47
CA LYS A 42 -6.87 10.35 -24.50
C LYS A 42 -7.89 9.23 -24.44
N GLY A 43 -9.10 9.55 -23.97
CA GLY A 43 -10.23 8.63 -23.93
C GLY A 43 -9.94 7.38 -23.10
N ILE A 44 -10.38 6.24 -23.59
CA ILE A 44 -10.29 4.93 -22.93
C ILE A 44 -8.85 4.39 -22.84
N ASN A 45 -7.93 4.89 -23.69
CA ASN A 45 -6.52 4.51 -23.70
C ASN A 45 -5.65 5.41 -22.78
N ALA A 46 -6.28 6.30 -21.99
CA ALA A 46 -5.54 7.12 -21.05
C ALA A 46 -4.93 6.25 -19.94
N THR A 47 -3.65 6.50 -19.65
CA THR A 47 -2.89 5.85 -18.55
C THR A 47 -2.51 6.87 -17.47
N PHE A 48 -2.27 6.40 -16.25
CA PHE A 48 -2.01 7.24 -15.07
C PHE A 48 -0.84 6.67 -14.25
N TYR A 49 0.21 6.21 -14.89
CA TYR A 49 1.36 5.61 -14.21
C TYR A 49 1.95 6.58 -13.19
N ASN A 50 2.31 6.05 -12.01
CA ASN A 50 2.88 6.77 -10.88
C ASN A 50 1.95 7.85 -10.27
N HIS A 51 0.63 7.78 -10.50
CA HIS A 51 -0.31 8.72 -9.87
C HIS A 51 -0.28 8.62 -8.34
N GLU A 52 0.00 7.45 -7.78
CA GLU A 52 0.14 7.23 -6.34
C GLU A 52 1.34 8.02 -5.78
N ILE A 53 2.47 8.06 -6.52
CA ILE A 53 3.67 8.80 -6.11
C ILE A 53 3.40 10.31 -6.15
N GLU A 54 2.86 10.80 -7.25
CA GLU A 54 2.52 12.21 -7.37
C GLU A 54 1.41 12.63 -6.41
N GLY A 55 0.40 11.79 -6.22
CA GLY A 55 -0.65 11.97 -5.23
C GLY A 55 -0.09 12.10 -3.82
N THR A 56 0.82 11.22 -3.43
CA THR A 56 1.49 11.27 -2.13
C THR A 56 2.20 12.60 -1.88
N LYS A 57 2.92 13.15 -2.88
CA LYS A 57 3.57 14.45 -2.78
C LYS A 57 2.56 15.59 -2.61
N MET A 58 1.44 15.52 -3.34
CA MET A 58 0.37 16.52 -3.25
C MET A 58 -0.30 16.48 -1.89
N VAL A 59 -0.65 15.29 -1.40
CA VAL A 59 -1.29 15.08 -0.09
C VAL A 59 -0.39 15.55 1.05
N SER A 60 0.91 15.23 1.02
CA SER A 60 1.88 15.71 2.01
C SER A 60 1.87 17.25 2.12
N ARG A 61 1.86 17.96 0.98
CA ARG A 61 1.80 19.43 0.97
C ARG A 61 0.47 19.96 1.53
N ILE A 62 -0.66 19.31 1.22
CA ILE A 62 -1.97 19.69 1.71
C ILE A 62 -2.03 19.51 3.23
N LEU A 63 -1.64 18.34 3.75
CA LEU A 63 -1.68 18.05 5.18
C LEU A 63 -0.74 18.97 5.98
N ASN A 64 0.47 19.23 5.46
CA ASN A 64 1.40 20.19 6.08
C ASN A 64 0.82 21.61 6.13
N ARG A 65 0.20 22.07 5.03
CA ARG A 65 -0.45 23.40 4.99
C ARG A 65 -1.61 23.50 5.98
N LEU A 66 -2.35 22.41 6.16
CA LEU A 66 -3.46 22.32 7.10
C LEU A 66 -3.01 22.03 8.54
N LYS A 67 -1.70 21.89 8.77
CA LYS A 67 -1.09 21.61 10.08
C LYS A 67 -1.62 20.33 10.73
N PHE A 68 -1.87 19.29 9.93
CA PHE A 68 -2.23 17.98 10.47
C PHE A 68 -1.10 17.42 11.34
N PRO A 69 -1.45 16.69 12.44
CA PRO A 69 -0.48 15.99 13.25
C PRO A 69 0.38 15.04 12.39
N LYS A 70 1.65 14.89 12.77
CA LYS A 70 2.63 14.12 11.99
C LYS A 70 2.18 12.67 11.79
N ASP A 71 1.77 11.99 12.86
CA ASP A 71 1.38 10.58 12.82
C ASP A 71 0.16 10.33 11.92
N GLN A 72 -0.84 11.21 12.00
CA GLN A 72 -2.02 11.14 11.11
C GLN A 72 -1.61 11.40 9.65
N SER A 73 -0.73 12.38 9.42
CA SER A 73 -0.23 12.69 8.08
C SER A 73 0.51 11.51 7.47
N GLU A 74 1.41 10.88 8.21
CA GLU A 74 2.16 9.71 7.76
C GLU A 74 1.23 8.55 7.42
N LYS A 75 0.23 8.30 8.24
CA LYS A 75 -0.78 7.26 8.01
C LYS A 75 -1.59 7.52 6.74
N ILE A 76 -2.14 8.73 6.58
CA ILE A 76 -2.90 9.12 5.37
C ILE A 76 -2.03 8.97 4.12
N ILE A 77 -0.79 9.44 4.18
CA ILE A 77 0.18 9.36 3.08
C ILE A 77 0.46 7.90 2.70
N LYS A 78 0.65 7.01 3.68
CA LYS A 78 0.82 5.57 3.43
C LYS A 78 -0.41 4.95 2.77
N LEU A 79 -1.61 5.24 3.27
CA LEU A 79 -2.85 4.74 2.70
C LEU A 79 -3.02 5.19 1.24
N VAL A 80 -2.78 6.48 0.94
CA VAL A 80 -2.78 7.02 -0.43
C VAL A 80 -1.72 6.36 -1.30
N ARG A 81 -0.52 6.14 -0.77
CA ARG A 81 0.60 5.54 -1.52
C ARG A 81 0.33 4.11 -1.98
N TYR A 82 -0.36 3.33 -1.16
CA TYR A 82 -0.54 1.90 -1.38
C TYR A 82 -1.98 1.49 -1.72
N HIS A 83 -2.92 2.44 -1.89
CA HIS A 83 -4.33 2.15 -2.19
C HIS A 83 -4.53 1.27 -3.43
N GLY A 84 -3.66 1.40 -4.44
CA GLY A 84 -3.71 0.67 -5.70
C GLY A 84 -3.21 -0.77 -5.64
N PHE A 85 -3.03 -1.37 -4.45
CA PHE A 85 -2.57 -2.75 -4.35
C PHE A 85 -3.50 -3.72 -5.09
N VAL A 86 -2.88 -4.69 -5.76
CA VAL A 86 -3.61 -5.74 -6.49
C VAL A 86 -3.66 -6.98 -5.62
N TYR A 87 -4.86 -7.51 -5.47
CA TYR A 87 -5.08 -8.79 -4.82
C TYR A 87 -5.94 -9.69 -5.70
N ASP A 88 -5.42 -10.86 -6.00
CA ASP A 88 -6.12 -11.95 -6.66
C ASP A 88 -5.89 -13.24 -5.87
N PRO A 89 -6.97 -13.95 -5.43
CA PRO A 89 -6.86 -15.17 -4.64
C PRO A 89 -6.01 -16.26 -5.26
N GLU A 90 -5.99 -16.36 -6.58
CA GLU A 90 -5.31 -17.43 -7.34
C GLU A 90 -3.83 -17.10 -7.60
N ILE A 91 -3.49 -15.81 -7.72
CA ILE A 91 -2.15 -15.37 -8.15
C ILE A 91 -1.34 -14.79 -6.99
N THR A 92 -2.00 -14.15 -6.01
CA THR A 92 -1.29 -13.45 -4.94
C THR A 92 -0.64 -14.43 -3.97
N THR A 93 0.68 -14.41 -3.92
CA THR A 93 1.48 -15.26 -3.01
C THR A 93 1.58 -14.65 -1.60
N ASP A 94 1.87 -15.49 -0.60
CA ASP A 94 2.10 -15.04 0.77
C ASP A 94 3.32 -14.11 0.86
N ALA A 95 4.34 -14.32 0.03
CA ALA A 95 5.49 -13.41 -0.08
C ALA A 95 5.08 -12.00 -0.56
N SER A 96 4.07 -11.90 -1.44
CA SER A 96 3.53 -10.60 -1.88
C SER A 96 2.78 -9.91 -0.76
N ILE A 97 2.06 -10.66 0.07
CA ILE A 97 1.38 -10.14 1.25
C ILE A 97 2.39 -9.66 2.29
N ARG A 98 3.43 -10.46 2.60
CA ARG A 98 4.49 -10.04 3.53
C ARG A 98 5.16 -8.74 3.07
N ARG A 99 5.48 -8.60 1.78
CA ARG A 99 6.03 -7.36 1.22
C ARG A 99 5.08 -6.16 1.34
N LEU A 100 3.79 -6.37 1.18
CA LEU A 100 2.80 -5.31 1.41
C LEU A 100 2.75 -4.91 2.88
N LEU A 101 2.71 -5.89 3.79
CA LEU A 101 2.72 -5.66 5.24
C LEU A 101 3.96 -4.89 5.71
N LEU A 102 5.15 -5.21 5.19
CA LEU A 102 6.37 -4.46 5.49
C LEU A 102 6.30 -2.99 5.04
N LYS A 103 5.63 -2.70 3.93
CA LYS A 103 5.51 -1.34 3.38
C LYS A 103 4.47 -0.50 4.11
N ILE A 104 3.31 -1.08 4.40
CA ILE A 104 2.18 -0.34 4.99
C ILE A 104 2.19 -0.37 6.52
N GLY A 105 2.74 -1.41 7.13
CA GLY A 105 2.60 -1.74 8.54
C GLY A 105 1.37 -2.60 8.80
N LYS A 106 1.50 -3.62 9.66
CA LYS A 106 0.40 -4.54 9.98
C LYS A 106 -0.82 -3.81 10.57
N GLU A 107 -0.57 -2.75 11.30
CA GLU A 107 -1.58 -1.91 11.96
C GLU A 107 -2.46 -1.11 10.99
N ASN A 108 -1.98 -0.89 9.75
CA ASN A 108 -2.69 -0.07 8.75
C ASN A 108 -3.38 -0.91 7.67
N ILE A 109 -3.25 -2.24 7.70
CA ILE A 109 -3.69 -3.11 6.60
C ILE A 109 -5.22 -3.15 6.45
N GLU A 110 -5.93 -3.10 7.57
CA GLU A 110 -7.39 -3.05 7.55
C GLU A 110 -7.89 -1.74 6.95
N GLU A 111 -7.31 -0.62 7.37
CA GLU A 111 -7.65 0.71 6.82
C GLU A 111 -7.28 0.83 5.34
N LEU A 112 -6.19 0.19 4.92
CA LEU A 112 -5.85 0.11 3.49
C LEU A 112 -6.93 -0.66 2.71
N ALA A 113 -7.44 -1.76 3.26
CA ALA A 113 -8.55 -2.51 2.66
C ALA A 113 -9.84 -1.67 2.60
N GLN A 114 -10.12 -0.87 3.63
CA GLN A 114 -11.26 0.06 3.66
C GLN A 114 -11.15 1.15 2.59
N VAL A 115 -9.96 1.75 2.41
CA VAL A 115 -9.71 2.70 1.30
C VAL A 115 -9.94 2.02 -0.05
N ARG A 116 -9.45 0.80 -0.23
CA ARG A 116 -9.66 0.04 -1.47
C ARG A 116 -11.13 -0.30 -1.73
N GLU A 117 -11.89 -0.56 -0.68
CA GLU A 117 -13.34 -0.77 -0.78
C GLU A 117 -14.04 0.51 -1.23
N ALA A 118 -13.74 1.64 -0.60
CA ALA A 118 -14.27 2.94 -0.93
C ALA A 118 -13.96 3.35 -2.38
N ASP A 119 -12.72 3.16 -2.84
CA ASP A 119 -12.30 3.35 -4.23
C ASP A 119 -13.17 2.54 -5.20
N ARG A 120 -13.33 1.26 -4.96
CA ARG A 120 -14.09 0.37 -5.87
C ARG A 120 -15.57 0.70 -5.92
N ILE A 121 -16.17 1.03 -4.80
CA ILE A 121 -17.58 1.44 -4.74
C ILE A 121 -17.75 2.82 -5.38
N GLY A 122 -16.84 3.76 -5.09
CA GLY A 122 -16.82 5.11 -5.68
C GLY A 122 -16.68 5.11 -7.20
N SER A 123 -16.03 4.10 -7.77
CA SER A 123 -15.92 3.89 -9.23
C SER A 123 -17.27 3.53 -9.89
N GLY A 124 -18.31 3.27 -9.11
CA GLY A 124 -19.60 2.84 -9.65
C GLY A 124 -19.57 1.46 -10.29
N CYS A 125 -18.58 0.63 -9.95
CA CYS A 125 -18.47 -0.72 -10.47
C CYS A 125 -19.48 -1.64 -9.78
N PRO A 126 -20.52 -2.14 -10.49
CA PRO A 126 -21.53 -3.04 -9.89
C PRO A 126 -20.94 -4.39 -9.43
N LYS A 127 -19.73 -4.71 -9.90
CA LYS A 127 -18.99 -5.94 -9.55
C LYS A 127 -17.99 -5.74 -8.41
N ALA A 128 -18.02 -4.61 -7.69
CA ALA A 128 -17.23 -4.45 -6.48
C ALA A 128 -17.66 -5.48 -5.44
N ARG A 129 -16.98 -6.62 -5.40
CA ARG A 129 -17.32 -7.73 -4.51
C ARG A 129 -16.57 -7.56 -3.19
N PRO A 130 -17.26 -7.32 -2.06
CA PRO A 130 -16.65 -7.29 -0.72
C PRO A 130 -15.93 -8.60 -0.37
N PHE A 131 -16.32 -9.69 -1.02
CA PHE A 131 -15.74 -11.02 -0.84
C PHE A 131 -14.22 -11.06 -1.06
N ARG A 132 -13.71 -10.39 -2.11
CA ARG A 132 -12.25 -10.39 -2.38
C ARG A 132 -11.45 -9.69 -1.27
N LEU A 133 -12.00 -8.64 -0.69
CA LEU A 133 -11.33 -7.93 0.42
C LEU A 133 -11.40 -8.72 1.73
N ARG A 134 -12.50 -9.38 2.02
CA ARG A 134 -12.60 -10.30 3.18
C ARG A 134 -11.61 -11.46 3.04
N HIS A 135 -11.52 -12.06 1.84
CA HIS A 135 -10.55 -13.11 1.58
C HIS A 135 -9.11 -12.60 1.69
N PHE A 136 -8.83 -11.38 1.23
CA PHE A 136 -7.54 -10.73 1.42
C PHE A 136 -7.19 -10.60 2.90
N LEU A 137 -8.08 -10.04 3.73
CA LEU A 137 -7.86 -9.89 5.17
C LEU A 137 -7.67 -11.25 5.87
N PHE A 138 -8.46 -12.25 5.53
CA PHE A 138 -8.28 -13.62 6.03
C PHE A 138 -6.89 -14.17 5.69
N LYS A 139 -6.44 -13.98 4.45
CA LYS A 139 -5.10 -14.43 4.02
C LYS A 139 -3.98 -13.63 4.71
N VAL A 140 -4.18 -12.35 4.93
CA VAL A 140 -3.28 -11.52 5.75
C VAL A 140 -3.16 -12.06 7.16
N GLU A 141 -4.28 -12.35 7.83
CA GLU A 141 -4.30 -12.90 9.17
C GLU A 141 -3.56 -14.24 9.25
N LYS A 142 -3.77 -15.12 8.26
CA LYS A 142 -3.04 -16.38 8.15
C LYS A 142 -1.53 -16.16 8.06
N VAL A 143 -1.10 -15.25 7.17
CA VAL A 143 0.33 -14.91 6.99
C VAL A 143 0.92 -14.32 8.26
N LEU A 144 0.20 -13.49 9.00
CA LEU A 144 0.65 -12.92 10.27
C LEU A 144 0.83 -14.00 11.34
N LYS A 145 -0.15 -14.92 11.49
CA LYS A 145 -0.04 -16.05 12.44
C LYS A 145 1.14 -16.97 12.13
N GLU A 146 1.39 -17.24 10.86
CA GLU A 146 2.56 -18.02 10.44
C GLU A 146 3.88 -17.31 10.73
N THR A 147 3.88 -15.97 10.73
CA THR A 147 5.08 -15.15 10.92
C THR A 147 5.34 -14.87 12.40
N GLU A 148 4.32 -14.84 13.26
CA GLU A 148 4.47 -14.63 14.72
C GLU A 148 5.29 -15.74 15.41
N GLY A 149 5.45 -16.92 14.77
CA GLY A 149 6.36 -17.98 15.22
C GLY A 149 7.75 -17.98 14.57
N GLN A 150 7.98 -17.12 13.58
CA GLN A 150 9.24 -17.07 12.83
C GLN A 150 9.76 -15.64 12.80
N GLN A 151 10.67 -15.31 13.71
CA GLN A 151 11.50 -14.12 13.49
C GLN A 151 12.24 -14.28 12.16
N PRO A 152 12.25 -13.23 11.29
CA PRO A 152 13.03 -13.26 10.06
C PRO A 152 14.47 -13.63 10.43
N SER A 153 14.95 -14.76 9.94
CA SER A 153 16.30 -15.21 10.21
C SER A 153 17.15 -15.08 8.95
N LEU A 154 18.44 -14.82 9.12
CA LEU A 154 19.40 -14.76 8.01
C LEU A 154 19.41 -16.03 7.13
N LYS A 155 18.91 -17.16 7.66
CA LYS A 155 18.75 -18.43 6.93
C LYS A 155 17.66 -18.36 5.84
N MET A 156 16.76 -17.38 5.89
CA MET A 156 15.69 -17.20 4.89
C MET A 156 16.16 -16.45 3.63
N LEU A 157 17.34 -15.84 3.68
CA LEU A 157 17.94 -15.19 2.52
C LEU A 157 18.46 -16.25 1.55
N LYS A 158 18.21 -16.06 0.25
CA LYS A 158 18.82 -16.86 -0.81
C LYS A 158 20.32 -16.59 -0.99
N VAL A 159 20.82 -15.54 -0.36
CA VAL A 159 22.21 -15.07 -0.39
C VAL A 159 22.80 -15.26 0.98
N ASN A 160 23.97 -15.86 1.07
CA ASN A 160 24.68 -16.09 2.32
C ASN A 160 25.94 -15.19 2.41
N GLY A 161 26.62 -15.21 3.56
CA GLY A 161 27.80 -14.38 3.78
C GLY A 161 28.94 -14.64 2.79
N ASN A 162 29.08 -15.87 2.30
CA ASN A 162 30.11 -16.22 1.29
C ASN A 162 29.77 -15.58 -0.08
N ASP A 163 28.49 -15.51 -0.44
CA ASP A 163 28.07 -14.86 -1.66
C ASP A 163 28.38 -13.37 -1.62
N ILE A 164 28.12 -12.71 -0.48
CA ILE A 164 28.43 -11.30 -0.26
C ILE A 164 29.92 -11.05 -0.36
N MET A 165 30.74 -11.89 0.31
CA MET A 165 32.22 -11.78 0.23
C MET A 165 32.71 -11.89 -1.20
N LYS A 166 32.18 -12.83 -1.98
CA LYS A 166 32.55 -13.01 -3.40
C LYS A 166 32.14 -11.84 -4.27
N ILE A 167 30.90 -11.36 -4.12
CA ILE A 167 30.35 -10.28 -4.97
C ILE A 167 31.02 -8.95 -4.66
N LEU A 168 31.17 -8.61 -3.38
CA LEU A 168 31.70 -7.32 -2.95
C LEU A 168 33.22 -7.32 -2.75
N LYS A 169 33.87 -8.50 -2.87
CA LYS A 169 35.32 -8.67 -2.68
C LYS A 169 35.80 -8.13 -1.33
N ILE A 170 35.04 -8.40 -0.27
CA ILE A 170 35.37 -7.99 1.09
C ILE A 170 35.70 -9.23 1.96
N GLU A 171 36.54 -9.03 2.96
CA GLU A 171 36.88 -10.09 3.92
C GLU A 171 35.76 -10.34 4.93
N ALA A 172 35.83 -11.53 5.58
CA ALA A 172 34.92 -11.91 6.64
C ALA A 172 34.96 -10.89 7.81
N GLY A 173 33.80 -10.36 8.18
CA GLY A 173 33.72 -9.36 9.25
C GLY A 173 32.31 -8.83 9.52
N PRO A 174 32.15 -7.93 10.51
CA PRO A 174 30.84 -7.42 10.95
C PRO A 174 30.02 -6.76 9.83
N LYS A 175 30.70 -6.21 8.79
CA LYS A 175 30.04 -5.60 7.62
C LYS A 175 29.15 -6.56 6.86
N ILE A 176 29.51 -7.86 6.81
CA ILE A 176 28.71 -8.88 6.13
C ILE A 176 27.39 -9.08 6.86
N GLY A 177 27.44 -9.14 8.20
CA GLY A 177 26.24 -9.25 9.03
C GLY A 177 25.31 -8.04 8.87
N ALA A 178 25.86 -6.83 8.82
CA ALA A 178 25.10 -5.61 8.58
C ALA A 178 24.41 -5.63 7.20
N ILE A 179 25.11 -6.05 6.15
CA ILE A 179 24.55 -6.17 4.79
C ILE A 179 23.45 -7.24 4.74
N LEU A 180 23.68 -8.40 5.38
CA LEU A 180 22.66 -9.45 5.46
C LEU A 180 21.39 -8.98 6.20
N ASN A 181 21.54 -8.20 7.25
CA ASN A 181 20.41 -7.62 7.97
C ASN A 181 19.64 -6.61 7.10
N ILE A 182 20.33 -5.75 6.35
CA ILE A 182 19.69 -4.82 5.40
C ILE A 182 18.93 -5.57 4.28
N LEU A 183 19.46 -6.72 3.85
CA LEU A 183 18.78 -7.56 2.84
C LEU A 183 17.60 -8.35 3.43
N LEU A 184 17.51 -8.46 4.74
CA LEU A 184 16.41 -9.10 5.45
C LEU A 184 15.22 -8.15 5.67
N GLU A 185 15.47 -6.83 5.72
CA GLU A 185 14.47 -5.76 5.80
C GLU A 185 13.75 -5.55 4.43
#